data_3804e99ff6e3d462bad95e9088511aa9
#
_entry.id   3804e99ff6e3d462bad95e9088511aa9
#
_cell.length_a   1.000
_cell.length_b   1.000
_cell.length_c   1.000
_cell.angle_alpha   90.00
_cell.angle_beta   90.00
_cell.angle_gamma   90.00
#
_symmetry.space_group_name_H-M   'P 1'
#
loop_
_entity.id
_entity.type
_entity.pdbx_description
1 polymer ?
#
loop_
_entity_poly.entity_id
_entity_poly.type
_entity_poly.pdbx_seq_one_letter_code
_entity_poly.pdbx_strand_id
1 'polypeptide(L)' 'MPLIRVELFDYRMSVETSGALIEKLTDALGEATHPGLKEHTWVIVEGHNPKNWGLAGRPWPVDQMPPAPS' A
#
# COMPACT_ATOMS: atom_id res chain seq x y z
N MET A 1 -12.51 3.58 -15.27
CA MET A 1 -11.12 3.86 -14.88
C MET A 1 -10.87 3.29 -13.50
N PRO A 2 -10.12 2.10 -13.34
CA PRO A 2 -9.90 1.51 -12.03
C PRO A 2 -8.94 2.33 -11.17
N LEU A 3 -9.22 2.38 -9.86
CA LEU A 3 -8.36 3.02 -8.88
C LEU A 3 -8.14 2.07 -7.71
N ILE A 4 -6.87 1.86 -7.36
CA ILE A 4 -6.48 1.07 -6.20
C ILE A 4 -5.78 2.00 -5.22
N ARG A 5 -6.24 1.99 -3.99
CA ARG A 5 -5.62 2.79 -2.94
C ARG A 5 -5.08 1.85 -1.85
N VAL A 6 -3.82 2.02 -1.51
CA VAL A 6 -3.15 1.24 -0.47
C VAL A 6 -2.66 2.18 0.60
N GLU A 7 -3.01 1.89 1.84
CA GLU A 7 -2.53 2.65 2.99
C GLU A 7 -1.79 1.70 3.92
N LEU A 8 -0.60 2.08 4.32
CA LEU A 8 0.23 1.27 5.18
C LEU A 8 1.10 2.16 6.07
N PHE A 9 1.76 1.55 7.05
CA PHE A 9 2.67 2.30 7.90
C PHE A 9 3.89 2.77 7.10
N ASP A 10 4.33 4.00 7.34
CA ASP A 10 5.37 4.64 6.56
C ASP A 10 6.74 3.98 6.70
N TYR A 11 6.99 3.25 7.80
CA TYR A 11 8.28 2.59 7.97
C TYR A 11 8.53 1.49 6.93
N ARG A 12 7.49 1.06 6.22
CA ARG A 12 7.62 0.10 5.13
C ARG A 12 7.75 0.77 3.77
N MET A 13 7.69 2.09 3.73
CA MET A 13 7.74 2.83 2.48
C MET A 13 9.16 3.00 1.99
N SER A 14 9.36 2.74 0.70
CA SER A 14 10.58 3.04 -0.02
C SER A 14 10.20 3.16 -1.49
N VAL A 15 11.11 3.70 -2.29
CA VAL A 15 10.87 3.78 -3.74
C VAL A 15 10.64 2.39 -4.31
N GLU A 16 11.44 1.41 -3.85
CA GLU A 16 11.33 0.03 -4.33
C GLU A 16 10.00 -0.60 -3.91
N THR A 17 9.60 -0.42 -2.66
CA THR A 17 8.35 -0.99 -2.16
C THR A 17 7.16 -0.38 -2.86
N SER A 18 7.15 0.94 -2.99
CA SER A 18 6.05 1.64 -3.67
C SER A 18 5.95 1.21 -5.13
N GLY A 19 7.09 1.11 -5.82
CA GLY A 19 7.10 0.67 -7.21
C GLY A 19 6.61 -0.76 -7.37
N ALA A 20 7.02 -1.66 -6.46
CA ALA A 20 6.57 -3.05 -6.49
C ALA A 20 5.06 -3.15 -6.24
N LEU A 21 4.53 -2.38 -5.29
CA LEU A 21 3.09 -2.37 -5.03
C LEU A 21 2.32 -1.88 -6.24
N ILE A 22 2.76 -0.78 -6.84
CA ILE A 22 2.10 -0.23 -8.02
C ILE A 22 2.07 -1.26 -9.15
N GLU A 23 3.20 -1.90 -9.44
CA GLU A 23 3.29 -2.87 -10.51
C GLU A 23 2.44 -4.12 -10.22
N LYS A 24 2.60 -4.71 -9.04
CA LYS A 24 1.93 -5.96 -8.70
C LYS A 24 0.43 -5.81 -8.56
N LEU A 25 -0.02 -4.70 -7.99
CA LEU A 25 -1.46 -4.44 -7.85
C LEU A 25 -2.11 -4.18 -9.22
N THR A 26 -1.41 -3.47 -10.09
CA THR A 26 -1.89 -3.26 -11.46
C THR A 26 -2.03 -4.60 -12.19
N ASP A 27 -1.01 -5.46 -12.08
CA ASP A 27 -1.05 -6.78 -12.70
C ASP A 27 -2.18 -7.64 -12.13
N ALA A 28 -2.35 -7.63 -10.82
CA ALA A 28 -3.40 -8.42 -10.18
C ALA A 28 -4.79 -7.97 -10.64
N LEU A 29 -5.00 -6.67 -10.76
CA LEU A 29 -6.27 -6.15 -11.24
C LEU A 29 -6.54 -6.59 -12.68
N GLY A 30 -5.53 -6.51 -13.54
CA GLY A 30 -5.66 -6.95 -14.93
C GLY A 30 -5.96 -8.43 -15.04
N GLU A 31 -5.31 -9.26 -14.20
CA GLU A 31 -5.55 -10.69 -14.18
C GLU A 31 -6.95 -11.06 -13.71
N ALA A 32 -7.45 -10.32 -12.73
CA ALA A 32 -8.76 -10.60 -12.15
C ALA A 32 -9.91 -10.06 -13.00
N THR A 33 -9.67 -9.10 -13.85
CA THR A 33 -10.70 -8.46 -14.66
C THR A 33 -10.41 -8.64 -16.15
N HIS A 34 -9.65 -7.74 -16.74
CA HIS A 34 -9.28 -7.78 -18.14
C HIS A 34 -7.89 -7.16 -18.32
N PRO A 35 -6.98 -7.81 -19.05
CA PRO A 35 -5.61 -7.30 -19.20
C PRO A 35 -5.52 -5.90 -19.78
N GLY A 36 -6.48 -5.51 -20.61
CA GLY A 36 -6.50 -4.16 -21.19
C GLY A 36 -6.73 -3.06 -20.18
N LEU A 37 -7.23 -3.39 -18.98
CA LEU A 37 -7.44 -2.39 -17.93
C LEU A 37 -6.14 -1.94 -17.27
N LYS A 38 -5.03 -2.69 -17.45
CA LYS A 38 -3.75 -2.31 -16.86
C LYS A 38 -3.32 -0.91 -17.30
N GLU A 39 -3.55 -0.56 -18.56
CA GLU A 39 -3.18 0.74 -19.11
C GLU A 39 -3.97 1.89 -18.50
N HIS A 40 -5.09 1.61 -17.85
CA HIS A 40 -5.98 2.62 -17.30
C HIS A 40 -6.07 2.59 -15.79
N THR A 41 -5.27 1.75 -15.14
CA THR A 41 -5.31 1.56 -13.69
C THR A 41 -4.47 2.60 -12.98
N TRP A 42 -5.08 3.24 -11.98
CA TRP A 42 -4.39 4.17 -11.09
C TRP A 42 -4.10 3.45 -9.79
N VAL A 43 -2.92 3.64 -9.24
CA VAL A 43 -2.56 3.10 -7.93
C VAL A 43 -1.99 4.21 -7.09
N ILE A 44 -2.55 4.40 -5.90
CA ILE A 44 -2.06 5.38 -4.93
C ILE A 44 -1.56 4.62 -3.72
N VAL A 45 -0.30 4.87 -3.35
CA VAL A 45 0.30 4.26 -2.17
C VAL A 45 0.54 5.36 -1.15
N GLU A 46 -0.08 5.23 0.02
CA GLU A 46 0.02 6.23 1.08
C GLU A 46 0.64 5.63 2.33
N GLY A 47 1.70 6.26 2.81
CA GLY A 47 2.33 5.87 4.06
C GLY A 47 1.82 6.72 5.22
N HIS A 48 1.60 6.10 6.37
CA HIS A 48 1.12 6.78 7.56
C HIS A 48 2.06 6.54 8.72
N ASN A 49 2.28 7.59 9.51
CA ASN A 49 3.03 7.46 10.75
C ASN A 49 2.19 6.63 11.73
N PRO A 50 2.76 5.56 12.33
CA PRO A 50 2.01 4.74 13.27
C PRO A 50 1.40 5.52 14.44
N LYS A 51 1.96 6.66 14.79
CA LYS A 51 1.41 7.51 15.84
C LYS A 51 0.04 8.07 15.47
N ASN A 52 -0.26 8.12 14.19
CA ASN A 52 -1.54 8.61 13.66
C ASN A 52 -2.48 7.46 13.30
N TRP A 53 -2.17 6.25 13.75
CA TRP A 53 -2.95 5.06 13.44
C TRP A 53 -3.53 4.53 14.73
N GLY A 54 -4.84 4.42 14.79
CA GLY A 54 -5.53 4.01 16.01
C GLY A 54 -6.41 2.79 15.80
N LEU A 55 -6.54 2.00 16.88
CA LEU A 55 -7.47 0.87 16.93
C LEU A 55 -8.19 0.91 18.27
N ALA A 56 -9.50 0.83 18.24
CA ALA A 56 -10.35 0.80 19.44
C ALA A 56 -10.10 2.01 20.37
N GLY A 57 -9.87 3.19 19.77
CA GLY A 57 -9.66 4.41 20.53
C GLY A 57 -8.26 4.60 21.10
N ARG A 58 -7.32 3.74 20.71
CA ARG A 58 -5.92 3.81 21.18
C ARG A 58 -4.95 3.90 20.02
N PRO A 59 -3.87 4.66 20.18
CA PRO A 59 -2.81 4.65 19.15
C PRO A 59 -2.19 3.27 19.02
N TRP A 60 -1.78 2.92 17.81
CA TRP A 60 -1.12 1.64 17.56
C TRP A 60 0.20 1.57 18.32
N PRO A 61 0.46 0.47 19.06
CA PRO A 61 1.70 0.37 19.83
C PRO A 61 2.89 0.08 18.92
N VAL A 62 3.76 1.09 18.77
CA VAL A 62 4.90 1.02 17.86
C VAL A 62 5.94 -0.02 18.28
N ASP A 63 6.02 -0.33 19.56
CA ASP A 63 6.95 -1.32 20.09
C ASP A 63 6.59 -2.75 19.71
N GLN A 64 5.38 -2.97 19.21
CA GLN A 64 4.92 -4.29 18.78
C GLN A 64 4.96 -4.45 17.26
N MET A 65 5.47 -3.48 16.56
CA MET A 65 5.53 -3.53 15.10
C MET A 65 6.69 -4.38 14.64
N PRO A 66 6.53 -5.14 13.53
CA PRO A 66 7.66 -5.87 12.98
C PRO A 66 8.72 -4.89 12.47
N PRO A 67 9.98 -5.32 12.39
CA PRO A 67 11.03 -4.43 11.87
C PRO A 67 10.76 -4.06 10.43
N ALA A 68 11.22 -2.86 10.04
CA ALA A 68 11.10 -2.40 8.69
C ALA A 68 11.92 -3.29 7.75
N PRO A 69 11.45 -3.54 6.53
CA PRO A 69 12.26 -4.26 5.55
C PRO A 69 13.50 -3.44 5.20
N SER A 70 14.62 -4.09 5.11
CA SER A 70 15.89 -3.45 4.75
C SER A 70 16.05 -3.35 3.24
#